data_cc1a340639c3d8dc43d48d57b543831d
#
_entry.id   cc1a340639c3d8dc43d48d57b543831d
#
_cell.length_a   1.000
_cell.length_b   1.000
_cell.length_c   1.000
_cell.angle_alpha   90.00
_cell.angle_beta   90.00
_cell.angle_gamma   90.00
#
_symmetry.space_group_name_H-M   'P 1'
#
loop_
_entity.id
_entity.type
_entity.pdbx_description
1 polymer ?
#
loop_
_entity_poly.entity_id
_entity_poly.type
_entity_poly.pdbx_seq_one_letter_code
_entity_poly.pdbx_strand_id
1 'polypeptide(L)'
;QTIPLSRLFTTDYEIEHVIPQSRYFDDSLSNKVICEAAVNKLKDNSLGYEFILKHHGEIVELGGGKRVQILEADSYCASVERTYKNNRAKMKKLLMEDIPSEFIERQMNDSRYISKLVKGLLSKIVMEEDEQEATSKNLIVCSGSVTDRLKREWGINDVWNHIVLPRFIRMNELTGTARFTTTSSSGHLIPDMPLELQK
;
A
#
# COMPACT_ATOMS: atom_id res chain seq x y z
N GLN A 1 6.34 23.92 7.57
CA GLN A 1 5.13 24.77 7.44
C GLN A 1 4.23 24.60 8.66
N THR A 2 3.58 25.66 9.13
CA THR A 2 2.63 25.58 10.25
C THR A 2 1.25 25.25 9.69
N ILE A 3 0.63 24.19 10.20
CA ILE A 3 -0.72 23.78 9.79
C ILE A 3 -1.73 24.43 10.75
N PRO A 4 -2.68 25.23 10.25
CA PRO A 4 -3.76 25.75 11.07
C PRO A 4 -4.66 24.62 11.59
N LEU A 5 -4.98 24.61 12.88
CA LEU A 5 -5.78 23.54 13.50
C LEU A 5 -7.16 23.39 12.82
N SER A 6 -7.74 24.51 12.37
CA SER A 6 -9.01 24.52 11.65
C SER A 6 -9.00 23.79 10.29
N ARG A 7 -7.82 23.57 9.73
CA ARG A 7 -7.65 22.87 8.43
C ARG A 7 -7.10 21.47 8.56
N LEU A 8 -6.68 21.05 9.76
CA LEU A 8 -6.01 19.77 9.98
C LEU A 8 -6.86 18.57 9.56
N PHE A 9 -8.17 18.64 9.67
CA PHE A 9 -9.12 17.56 9.35
C PHE A 9 -9.87 17.81 8.04
N THR A 10 -9.35 18.65 7.16
CA THR A 10 -9.90 18.87 5.82
C THR A 10 -9.22 17.98 4.79
N THR A 11 -9.76 17.92 3.58
CA THR A 11 -9.17 17.20 2.43
C THR A 11 -7.85 17.81 1.92
N ASP A 12 -7.42 18.95 2.49
CA ASP A 12 -6.16 19.59 2.13
C ASP A 12 -4.94 18.86 2.68
N TYR A 13 -5.13 18.06 3.74
CA TYR A 13 -4.06 17.35 4.43
C TYR A 13 -4.37 15.86 4.55
N GLU A 14 -3.33 15.05 4.43
CA GLU A 14 -3.41 13.60 4.53
C GLU A 14 -2.34 13.06 5.50
N ILE A 15 -2.58 11.86 6.03
CA ILE A 15 -1.56 11.11 6.76
C ILE A 15 -0.76 10.34 5.70
N GLU A 16 0.51 10.68 5.57
CA GLU A 16 1.40 10.09 4.61
C GLU A 16 2.42 9.17 5.27
N HIS A 17 2.75 8.07 4.60
CA HIS A 17 3.83 7.17 4.99
C HIS A 17 5.17 7.64 4.40
N VAL A 18 6.12 8.00 5.27
CA VAL A 18 7.46 8.47 4.88
C VAL A 18 8.15 7.45 3.97
N ILE A 19 8.12 6.18 4.37
CA ILE A 19 8.45 5.03 3.54
C ILE A 19 7.12 4.49 3.02
N PRO A 20 6.86 4.53 1.69
CA PRO A 20 5.62 4.04 1.12
C PRO A 20 5.35 2.57 1.46
N GLN A 21 4.10 2.25 1.78
CA GLN A 21 3.71 0.87 2.13
C GLN A 21 3.95 -0.13 0.99
N SER A 22 3.92 0.33 -0.26
CA SER A 22 4.25 -0.48 -1.44
C SER A 22 5.71 -0.93 -1.48
N ARG A 23 6.62 -0.16 -0.87
CA ARG A 23 8.07 -0.48 -0.81
C ARG A 23 8.46 -1.20 0.47
N TYR A 24 7.84 -0.84 1.61
CA TYR A 24 8.05 -1.49 2.90
C TYR A 24 6.85 -1.26 3.82
N PHE A 25 6.22 -2.34 4.29
CA PHE A 25 5.07 -2.24 5.18
C PHE A 25 5.49 -1.86 6.59
N ASP A 26 5.30 -0.59 6.93
CA ASP A 26 5.53 -0.05 8.27
C ASP A 26 4.43 0.96 8.61
N ASP A 27 3.48 0.56 9.42
CA ASP A 27 2.34 1.39 9.85
C ASP A 27 2.58 2.11 11.19
N SER A 28 3.83 2.15 11.68
CA SER A 28 4.18 2.82 12.93
C SER A 28 4.03 4.35 12.83
N LEU A 29 3.77 5.00 13.97
CA LEU A 29 3.74 6.47 14.05
C LEU A 29 5.05 7.13 13.63
N SER A 30 6.19 6.43 13.75
CA SER A 30 7.47 6.92 13.26
C SER A 30 7.57 6.96 11.74
N ASN A 31 6.68 6.26 11.03
CA ASN A 31 6.59 6.27 9.56
C ASN A 31 5.45 7.17 9.03
N LYS A 32 4.72 7.88 9.90
CA LYS A 32 3.58 8.71 9.49
C LYS A 32 3.88 10.19 9.72
N VAL A 33 3.54 11.00 8.74
CA VAL A 33 3.59 12.47 8.80
C VAL A 33 2.28 13.05 8.27
N ILE A 34 1.99 14.30 8.63
CA ILE A 34 0.90 15.06 8.03
C ILE A 34 1.50 15.84 6.87
N CYS A 35 0.92 15.69 5.69
CA CYS A 35 1.38 16.31 4.45
C CYS A 35 0.20 16.95 3.72
N GLU A 36 0.46 17.98 2.93
CA GLU A 36 -0.52 18.50 1.98
C GLU A 36 -0.86 17.43 0.93
N ALA A 37 -2.15 17.20 0.69
CA ALA A 37 -2.63 16.19 -0.24
C ALA A 37 -2.05 16.33 -1.66
N ALA A 38 -1.87 17.57 -2.16
CA ALA A 38 -1.26 17.82 -3.45
C ALA A 38 0.23 17.42 -3.50
N VAL A 39 0.98 17.68 -2.42
CA VAL A 39 2.39 17.28 -2.29
C VAL A 39 2.50 15.77 -2.14
N ASN A 40 1.60 15.16 -1.37
CA ASN A 40 1.54 13.71 -1.21
C ASN A 40 1.28 13.00 -2.54
N LYS A 41 0.34 13.51 -3.33
CA LYS A 41 0.06 12.99 -4.68
C LYS A 41 1.28 13.07 -5.61
N LEU A 42 2.05 14.16 -5.52
CA LEU A 42 3.28 14.32 -6.32
C LEU A 42 4.39 13.39 -5.85
N LYS A 43 4.50 13.17 -4.53
CA LYS A 43 5.49 12.26 -3.93
C LYS A 43 5.28 10.81 -4.36
N ASP A 44 4.02 10.39 -4.48
CA ASP A 44 3.64 9.01 -4.87
C ASP A 44 4.44 7.95 -4.09
N ASN A 45 5.07 7.00 -4.76
CA ASN A 45 5.84 5.90 -4.18
C ASN A 45 7.32 6.25 -3.87
N SER A 46 7.70 7.53 -3.89
CA SER A 46 9.05 7.97 -3.54
C SER A 46 9.27 8.03 -2.03
N LEU A 47 10.51 7.82 -1.57
CA LEU A 47 10.91 8.16 -0.21
C LEU A 47 10.87 9.68 0.00
N GLY A 48 10.77 10.14 1.24
CA GLY A 48 10.72 11.58 1.53
C GLY A 48 11.92 12.34 0.99
N TYR A 49 13.13 11.86 1.22
CA TYR A 49 14.35 12.51 0.74
C TYR A 49 14.53 12.35 -0.79
N GLU A 50 14.21 11.18 -1.33
CA GLU A 50 14.20 10.94 -2.79
C GLU A 50 13.28 11.93 -3.52
N PHE A 51 12.10 12.21 -2.97
CA PHE A 51 11.16 13.20 -3.48
C PHE A 51 11.78 14.61 -3.48
N ILE A 52 12.41 15.01 -2.38
CA ILE A 52 13.07 16.31 -2.27
C ILE A 52 14.17 16.46 -3.33
N LEU A 53 15.01 15.44 -3.53
CA LEU A 53 16.07 15.49 -4.55
C LEU A 53 15.54 15.64 -5.98
N LYS A 54 14.36 15.08 -6.25
CA LYS A 54 13.75 15.16 -7.60
C LYS A 54 13.00 16.47 -7.85
N HIS A 55 12.38 17.05 -6.82
CA HIS A 55 11.40 18.13 -6.95
C HIS A 55 11.78 19.42 -6.21
N HIS A 56 13.02 19.54 -5.70
CA HIS A 56 13.45 20.76 -4.99
C HIS A 56 13.27 22.00 -5.86
N GLY A 57 12.84 23.09 -5.26
CA GLY A 57 12.56 24.35 -5.95
C GLY A 57 11.25 24.40 -6.72
N GLU A 58 10.58 23.28 -6.98
CA GLU A 58 9.29 23.27 -7.67
C GLU A 58 8.18 23.91 -6.82
N ILE A 59 7.24 24.55 -7.51
CA ILE A 59 6.06 25.17 -6.89
C ILE A 59 4.86 24.26 -7.13
N VAL A 60 4.25 23.80 -6.03
CA VAL A 60 3.03 22.97 -6.05
C VAL A 60 1.83 23.85 -5.70
N GLU A 61 0.80 23.76 -6.52
CA GLU A 61 -0.48 24.44 -6.23
C GLU A 61 -1.29 23.63 -5.23
N LEU A 62 -1.69 24.27 -4.14
CA LEU A 62 -2.54 23.71 -3.11
C LEU A 62 -3.99 24.16 -3.31
N GLY A 63 -4.90 23.49 -2.65
CA GLY A 63 -6.30 23.92 -2.65
C GLY A 63 -6.49 25.38 -2.24
N GLY A 64 -7.46 26.07 -2.87
CA GLY A 64 -7.78 27.48 -2.57
C GLY A 64 -6.77 28.51 -3.09
N GLY A 65 -6.04 28.22 -4.17
CA GLY A 65 -5.09 29.13 -4.82
C GLY A 65 -3.79 29.37 -4.05
N LYS A 66 -3.54 28.58 -3.02
CA LYS A 66 -2.26 28.61 -2.28
C LYS A 66 -1.19 27.84 -3.05
N ARG A 67 0.07 28.27 -2.86
CA ARG A 67 1.24 27.62 -3.45
C ARG A 67 2.25 27.30 -2.37
N VAL A 68 2.94 26.19 -2.51
CA VAL A 68 4.08 25.81 -1.68
C VAL A 68 5.27 25.49 -2.58
N GLN A 69 6.43 25.98 -2.18
CA GLN A 69 7.68 25.62 -2.83
C GLN A 69 8.29 24.43 -2.09
N ILE A 70 8.70 23.40 -2.84
CA ILE A 70 9.44 22.26 -2.29
C ILE A 70 10.83 22.76 -1.85
N LEU A 71 11.20 22.41 -0.63
CA LEU A 71 12.47 22.85 -0.04
C LEU A 71 13.68 22.33 -0.82
N GLU A 72 14.75 23.11 -0.81
CA GLU A 72 16.07 22.61 -1.18
C GLU A 72 16.54 21.52 -0.19
N ALA A 73 17.38 20.58 -0.66
CA ALA A 73 17.80 19.41 0.10
C ALA A 73 18.42 19.77 1.46
N ASP A 74 19.34 20.74 1.50
CA ASP A 74 19.98 21.19 2.73
C ASP A 74 18.98 21.81 3.70
N SER A 75 18.05 22.62 3.19
CA SER A 75 16.99 23.24 3.99
C SER A 75 16.01 22.20 4.56
N TYR A 76 15.71 21.18 3.78
CA TYR A 76 14.90 20.05 4.21
C TYR A 76 15.60 19.28 5.35
N CYS A 77 16.86 18.89 5.15
CA CYS A 77 17.66 18.19 6.17
C CYS A 77 17.70 18.97 7.48
N ALA A 78 18.06 20.25 7.44
CA ALA A 78 18.12 21.11 8.61
C ALA A 78 16.75 21.25 9.31
N SER A 79 15.65 21.31 8.54
CA SER A 79 14.29 21.36 9.06
C SER A 79 13.88 20.05 9.76
N VAL A 80 14.20 18.90 9.16
CA VAL A 80 13.93 17.58 9.72
C VAL A 80 14.70 17.38 11.02
N GLU A 81 15.99 17.68 11.02
CA GLU A 81 16.83 17.56 12.23
C GLU A 81 16.34 18.44 13.37
N ARG A 82 16.01 19.68 13.08
CA ARG A 82 15.46 20.61 14.09
C ARG A 82 14.13 20.12 14.66
N THR A 83 13.22 19.64 13.78
CA THR A 83 11.86 19.28 14.17
C THR A 83 11.80 17.94 14.89
N TYR A 84 12.61 16.97 14.46
CA TYR A 84 12.54 15.58 14.92
C TYR A 84 13.76 15.14 15.72
N LYS A 85 14.58 16.06 16.27
CA LYS A 85 15.77 15.73 17.09
C LYS A 85 15.48 14.76 18.25
N ASN A 86 14.26 14.83 18.80
CA ASN A 86 13.80 13.96 19.89
C ASN A 86 13.12 12.67 19.38
N ASN A 87 12.95 12.51 18.08
CA ASN A 87 12.39 11.31 17.46
C ASN A 87 13.32 10.78 16.37
N ARG A 88 14.44 10.17 16.82
CA ARG A 88 15.50 9.66 15.94
C ARG A 88 14.97 8.66 14.89
N ALA A 89 13.98 7.84 15.24
CA ALA A 89 13.41 6.86 14.32
C ALA A 89 12.72 7.54 13.12
N LYS A 90 11.91 8.56 13.38
CA LYS A 90 11.24 9.35 12.35
C LYS A 90 12.24 10.16 11.52
N MET A 91 13.19 10.81 12.20
CA MET A 91 14.25 11.59 11.54
C MET A 91 15.03 10.71 10.55
N LYS A 92 15.47 9.51 10.99
CA LYS A 92 16.20 8.56 10.12
C LYS A 92 15.39 8.17 8.88
N LYS A 93 14.08 7.94 9.00
CA LYS A 93 13.21 7.60 7.87
C LYS A 93 13.02 8.76 6.91
N LEU A 94 12.86 9.99 7.43
CA LEU A 94 12.71 11.20 6.60
C LEU A 94 13.96 11.54 5.79
N LEU A 95 15.16 11.25 6.32
CA LEU A 95 16.44 11.48 5.66
C LEU A 95 16.97 10.25 4.90
N MET A 96 16.16 9.21 4.75
CA MET A 96 16.57 7.96 4.12
C MET A 96 16.66 8.12 2.59
N GLU A 97 17.83 7.81 2.03
CA GLU A 97 18.07 7.85 0.58
C GLU A 97 17.57 6.59 -0.11
N ASP A 98 17.74 5.44 0.54
CA ASP A 98 17.28 4.14 0.06
C ASP A 98 16.85 3.25 1.22
N ILE A 99 16.01 2.24 0.92
CA ILE A 99 15.55 1.29 1.93
C ILE A 99 16.65 0.25 2.17
N PRO A 100 17.19 0.15 3.41
CA PRO A 100 18.21 -0.83 3.72
C PRO A 100 17.74 -2.26 3.46
N SER A 101 18.61 -3.10 2.91
CA SER A 101 18.32 -4.52 2.65
C SER A 101 17.82 -5.27 3.89
N GLU A 102 18.32 -4.89 5.07
CA GLU A 102 17.88 -5.44 6.36
C GLU A 102 16.37 -5.25 6.64
N PHE A 103 15.76 -4.19 6.10
CA PHE A 103 14.32 -3.96 6.23
C PHE A 103 13.54 -4.95 5.38
N ILE A 104 14.02 -5.21 4.15
CA ILE A 104 13.43 -6.18 3.23
C ILE A 104 13.56 -7.59 3.81
N GLU A 105 14.73 -7.95 4.34
CA GLU A 105 14.96 -9.24 4.99
C GLU A 105 14.04 -9.44 6.21
N ARG A 106 13.85 -8.40 7.02
CA ARG A 106 12.95 -8.42 8.18
C ARG A 106 11.51 -8.69 7.76
N GLN A 107 11.01 -7.98 6.75
CA GLN A 107 9.67 -8.19 6.21
C GLN A 107 9.49 -9.60 5.62
N MET A 108 10.51 -10.13 4.94
CA MET A 108 10.50 -11.52 4.45
C MET A 108 10.45 -12.53 5.59
N ASN A 109 11.17 -12.29 6.69
CA ASN A 109 11.14 -13.14 7.88
C ASN A 109 9.77 -13.11 8.57
N ASP A 110 9.14 -11.94 8.69
CA ASP A 110 7.79 -11.79 9.24
C ASP A 110 6.77 -12.55 8.39
N SER A 111 6.85 -12.43 7.06
CA SER A 111 5.99 -13.17 6.13
C SER A 111 6.18 -14.69 6.22
N ARG A 112 7.41 -15.15 6.40
CA ARG A 112 7.71 -16.57 6.62
C ARG A 112 7.13 -17.06 7.95
N TYR A 113 7.25 -16.26 9.01
CA TYR A 113 6.70 -16.59 10.32
C TYR A 113 5.16 -16.70 10.25
N ILE A 114 4.49 -15.71 9.65
CA ILE A 114 3.04 -15.70 9.46
C ILE A 114 2.61 -16.93 8.65
N SER A 115 3.29 -17.23 7.55
CA SER A 115 3.00 -18.40 6.71
C SER A 115 3.13 -19.71 7.49
N LYS A 116 4.16 -19.83 8.34
CA LYS A 116 4.36 -21.00 9.21
C LYS A 116 3.26 -21.13 10.26
N LEU A 117 2.87 -20.02 10.88
CA LEU A 117 1.77 -19.99 11.86
C LEU A 117 0.44 -20.40 11.21
N VAL A 118 0.10 -19.79 10.07
CA VAL A 118 -1.13 -20.11 9.33
C VAL A 118 -1.15 -21.56 8.90
N LYS A 119 -0.03 -22.09 8.40
CA LYS A 119 0.13 -23.50 8.07
C LYS A 119 -0.17 -24.40 9.27
N GLY A 120 0.38 -24.07 10.46
CA GLY A 120 0.14 -24.83 11.69
C GLY A 120 -1.32 -24.82 12.12
N LEU A 121 -1.99 -23.67 12.01
CA LEU A 121 -3.42 -23.55 12.34
C LEU A 121 -4.30 -24.33 11.37
N LEU A 122 -4.06 -24.20 10.06
CA LEU A 122 -4.83 -24.92 9.04
C LEU A 122 -4.59 -26.43 9.09
N SER A 123 -3.38 -26.88 9.42
CA SER A 123 -3.08 -28.30 9.58
C SER A 123 -3.99 -28.96 10.62
N LYS A 124 -4.33 -28.26 11.71
CA LYS A 124 -5.24 -28.77 12.74
C LYS A 124 -6.68 -28.98 12.26
N ILE A 125 -7.07 -28.27 11.21
CA ILE A 125 -8.44 -28.36 10.65
C ILE A 125 -8.55 -29.54 9.67
N VAL A 126 -7.45 -29.80 8.92
CA VAL A 126 -7.47 -30.77 7.81
C VAL A 126 -6.69 -32.05 8.09
N MET A 127 -6.15 -32.21 9.31
CA MET A 127 -5.41 -33.40 9.72
C MET A 127 -6.34 -34.62 9.89
N GLU A 128 -5.82 -35.78 9.60
CA GLU A 128 -6.45 -37.07 9.86
C GLU A 128 -6.07 -37.58 11.26
N GLU A 129 -6.81 -38.56 11.79
CA GLU A 129 -6.63 -39.04 13.17
C GLU A 129 -5.23 -39.61 13.46
N ASP A 130 -4.54 -40.11 12.44
CA ASP A 130 -3.19 -40.67 12.51
C ASP A 130 -2.06 -39.67 12.23
N GLU A 131 -2.38 -38.40 11.92
CA GLU A 131 -1.39 -37.39 11.61
C GLU A 131 -0.96 -36.62 12.86
N GLN A 132 0.33 -36.24 12.88
CA GLN A 132 0.87 -35.34 13.90
C GLN A 132 0.52 -33.88 13.59
N GLU A 133 0.28 -33.08 14.61
CA GLU A 133 0.09 -31.64 14.48
C GLU A 133 1.18 -30.99 13.63
N ALA A 134 0.81 -30.19 12.66
CA ALA A 134 1.67 -29.42 11.74
C ALA A 134 2.22 -30.17 10.52
N THR A 135 1.89 -31.42 10.28
CA THR A 135 2.39 -32.18 9.11
C THR A 135 1.29 -32.77 8.23
N SER A 136 0.09 -32.17 8.24
CA SER A 136 -1.00 -32.71 7.43
C SER A 136 -0.65 -32.81 5.95
N LYS A 137 -0.84 -34.01 5.36
CA LYS A 137 -0.69 -34.30 3.93
C LYS A 137 -1.73 -33.55 3.09
N ASN A 138 -2.85 -33.18 3.71
CA ASN A 138 -3.97 -32.49 3.08
C ASN A 138 -3.71 -30.98 2.93
N LEU A 139 -2.56 -30.46 3.41
CA LEU A 139 -2.19 -29.04 3.32
C LEU A 139 -0.88 -28.84 2.58
N ILE A 140 -0.97 -28.30 1.37
CA ILE A 140 0.19 -27.96 0.54
C ILE A 140 0.37 -26.43 0.56
N VAL A 141 1.57 -25.99 0.91
CA VAL A 141 1.97 -24.58 0.84
C VAL A 141 2.86 -24.35 -0.37
N CYS A 142 2.46 -23.45 -1.24
CA CYS A 142 3.21 -23.12 -2.45
C CYS A 142 3.43 -21.61 -2.59
N SER A 143 4.35 -21.20 -3.47
CA SER A 143 4.58 -19.80 -3.79
C SER A 143 3.40 -19.19 -4.55
N GLY A 144 3.22 -17.87 -4.45
CA GLY A 144 2.16 -17.16 -5.17
C GLY A 144 2.21 -17.36 -6.68
N SER A 145 3.39 -17.49 -7.27
CA SER A 145 3.58 -17.76 -8.71
C SER A 145 3.04 -19.14 -9.12
N VAL A 146 3.24 -20.17 -8.30
CA VAL A 146 2.68 -21.51 -8.53
C VAL A 146 1.15 -21.46 -8.41
N THR A 147 0.63 -20.80 -7.37
CA THR A 147 -0.81 -20.66 -7.16
C THR A 147 -1.48 -19.92 -8.32
N ASP A 148 -0.86 -18.85 -8.81
CA ASP A 148 -1.37 -18.07 -9.94
C ASP A 148 -1.41 -18.90 -11.24
N ARG A 149 -0.35 -19.69 -11.49
CA ARG A 149 -0.33 -20.61 -12.62
C ARG A 149 -1.43 -21.66 -12.53
N LEU A 150 -1.59 -22.29 -11.37
CA LEU A 150 -2.63 -23.29 -11.15
C LEU A 150 -4.04 -22.70 -11.32
N LYS A 151 -4.28 -21.49 -10.79
CA LYS A 151 -5.56 -20.79 -10.95
C LYS A 151 -5.88 -20.54 -12.43
N ARG A 152 -4.89 -20.15 -13.23
CA ARG A 152 -5.06 -19.96 -14.68
C ARG A 152 -5.35 -21.26 -15.41
N GLU A 153 -4.55 -22.31 -15.12
CA GLU A 153 -4.72 -23.63 -15.75
C GLU A 153 -6.05 -24.29 -15.39
N TRP A 154 -6.55 -24.06 -14.18
CA TRP A 154 -7.84 -24.60 -13.72
C TRP A 154 -9.05 -23.70 -14.03
N GLY A 155 -8.85 -22.53 -14.63
CA GLY A 155 -9.93 -21.57 -14.93
C GLY A 155 -10.59 -20.96 -13.67
N ILE A 156 -9.98 -21.04 -12.50
CA ILE A 156 -10.57 -20.55 -11.24
C ILE A 156 -10.67 -19.02 -11.22
N ASN A 157 -9.82 -18.31 -11.96
CA ASN A 157 -9.92 -16.86 -12.07
C ASN A 157 -11.27 -16.43 -12.68
N ASP A 158 -11.77 -17.19 -13.67
CA ASP A 158 -13.07 -16.93 -14.29
C ASP A 158 -14.21 -17.22 -13.30
N VAL A 159 -14.09 -18.26 -12.49
CA VAL A 159 -15.07 -18.58 -11.42
C VAL A 159 -15.13 -17.45 -10.40
N TRP A 160 -14.01 -16.89 -9.97
CA TRP A 160 -13.97 -15.75 -9.05
C TRP A 160 -14.65 -14.52 -9.66
N ASN A 161 -14.33 -14.18 -10.88
CA ASN A 161 -14.99 -13.07 -11.59
C ASN A 161 -16.50 -13.28 -11.67
N HIS A 162 -16.94 -14.50 -11.92
CA HIS A 162 -18.36 -14.84 -11.98
C HIS A 162 -19.08 -14.66 -10.62
N ILE A 163 -18.43 -15.04 -9.52
CA ILE A 163 -18.97 -14.89 -8.17
C ILE A 163 -19.10 -13.41 -7.77
N VAL A 164 -18.14 -12.57 -8.15
CA VAL A 164 -18.14 -11.15 -7.74
C VAL A 164 -18.91 -10.24 -8.69
N LEU A 165 -19.09 -10.64 -9.96
CA LEU A 165 -19.75 -9.86 -11.00
C LEU A 165 -21.12 -9.27 -10.60
N PRO A 166 -22.03 -9.99 -9.92
CA PRO A 166 -23.32 -9.45 -9.50
C PRO A 166 -23.20 -8.20 -8.62
N ARG A 167 -22.14 -8.11 -7.80
CA ARG A 167 -21.87 -6.92 -6.95
C ARG A 167 -21.52 -5.71 -7.81
N PHE A 168 -20.71 -5.91 -8.84
CA PHE A 168 -20.27 -4.84 -9.75
C PHE A 168 -21.41 -4.36 -10.65
N ILE A 169 -22.28 -5.27 -11.11
CA ILE A 169 -23.51 -4.93 -11.82
C ILE A 169 -24.40 -4.06 -10.92
N ARG A 170 -24.60 -4.46 -9.67
CA ARG A 170 -25.39 -3.67 -8.74
C ARG A 170 -24.80 -2.31 -8.44
N MET A 171 -23.47 -2.19 -8.41
CA MET A 171 -22.80 -0.88 -8.28
C MET A 171 -23.09 0.02 -9.49
N ASN A 172 -23.08 -0.54 -10.70
CA ASN A 172 -23.49 0.19 -11.90
C ASN A 172 -24.95 0.68 -11.80
N GLU A 173 -25.87 -0.16 -11.37
CA GLU A 173 -27.28 0.20 -11.18
C GLU A 173 -27.45 1.33 -10.16
N LEU A 174 -26.81 1.20 -8.98
CA LEU A 174 -26.90 2.18 -7.89
C LEU A 174 -26.28 3.54 -8.26
N THR A 175 -25.25 3.54 -9.09
CA THR A 175 -24.56 4.78 -9.50
C THR A 175 -25.06 5.34 -10.83
N GLY A 176 -25.93 4.63 -11.53
CA GLY A 176 -26.41 5.00 -12.88
C GLY A 176 -25.28 5.02 -13.93
N THR A 177 -24.20 4.23 -13.73
CA THR A 177 -23.03 4.19 -14.62
C THR A 177 -22.72 2.76 -15.04
N ALA A 178 -21.85 2.59 -16.04
CA ALA A 178 -21.34 1.27 -16.46
C ALA A 178 -19.86 1.07 -16.14
N ARG A 179 -19.28 1.91 -15.29
CA ARG A 179 -17.82 1.97 -15.04
C ARG A 179 -17.25 0.85 -14.18
N PHE A 180 -18.11 0.07 -13.54
CA PHE A 180 -17.70 -1.04 -12.65
C PHE A 180 -17.67 -2.40 -13.36
N THR A 181 -17.92 -2.43 -14.65
CA THR A 181 -17.82 -3.65 -15.46
C THR A 181 -17.20 -3.33 -16.81
N THR A 182 -16.42 -4.27 -17.34
CA THR A 182 -15.85 -4.19 -18.69
C THR A 182 -16.08 -5.49 -19.45
N THR A 183 -15.89 -5.47 -20.76
CA THR A 183 -16.03 -6.68 -21.60
C THR A 183 -14.66 -7.27 -21.87
N SER A 184 -14.48 -8.55 -21.55
CA SER A 184 -13.23 -9.27 -21.83
C SER A 184 -13.04 -9.47 -23.34
N SER A 185 -11.83 -9.87 -23.75
CA SER A 185 -11.50 -10.22 -25.14
C SER A 185 -12.35 -11.36 -25.69
N SER A 186 -12.93 -12.19 -24.81
CA SER A 186 -13.87 -13.29 -25.15
C SER A 186 -15.34 -12.86 -25.20
N GLY A 187 -15.64 -11.56 -25.01
CA GLY A 187 -17.00 -11.02 -25.05
C GLY A 187 -17.81 -11.18 -23.75
N HIS A 188 -17.22 -11.72 -22.69
CA HIS A 188 -17.88 -11.86 -21.39
C HIS A 188 -17.72 -10.59 -20.54
N LEU A 189 -18.81 -10.25 -19.81
CA LEU A 189 -18.78 -9.17 -18.85
C LEU A 189 -17.94 -9.60 -17.64
N ILE A 190 -16.98 -8.77 -17.25
CA ILE A 190 -16.11 -8.99 -16.09
C ILE A 190 -16.13 -7.78 -15.16
N PRO A 191 -15.89 -8.00 -13.86
CA PRO A 191 -15.73 -6.90 -12.90
C PRO A 191 -14.58 -5.98 -13.30
N ASP A 192 -14.80 -4.68 -13.16
CA ASP A 192 -13.76 -3.64 -13.31
C ASP A 192 -13.85 -2.68 -12.14
N MET A 193 -12.76 -2.53 -11.40
CA MET A 193 -12.68 -1.58 -10.30
C MET A 193 -11.98 -0.32 -10.81
N PRO A 194 -12.68 0.82 -10.87
CA PRO A 194 -12.05 2.08 -11.26
C PRO A 194 -10.78 2.36 -10.45
N LEU A 195 -9.71 2.78 -11.13
CA LEU A 195 -8.40 3.05 -10.49
C LEU A 195 -8.50 4.02 -9.30
N GLU A 196 -9.46 4.94 -9.33
CA GLU A 196 -9.74 5.89 -8.26
C GLU A 196 -10.21 5.22 -6.95
N LEU A 197 -10.74 3.99 -7.04
CA LEU A 197 -11.29 3.21 -5.93
C LEU A 197 -10.42 2.01 -5.54
N GLN A 198 -9.29 1.81 -6.21
CA GLN A 198 -8.34 0.71 -5.93
C GLN A 198 -7.36 1.05 -4.79
N LYS A 199 -7.63 2.09 -4.02
CA LYS A 199 -6.82 2.53 -2.87
C LYS A 199 -7.13 1.77 -1.59
#